data_e2f77612133c14d0a771249c30079c34
#
_entry.id   e2f77612133c14d0a771249c30079c34
#
_cell.length_a   1.000
_cell.length_b   1.000
_cell.length_c   1.000
_cell.angle_alpha   90.00
_cell.angle_beta   90.00
_cell.angle_gamma   90.00
#
_symmetry.space_group_name_H-M   'P 1'
#
loop_
_entity.id
_entity.type
_entity.pdbx_description
1 polymer ?
#
loop_
_entity_poly.entity_id
_entity_poly.type
_entity_poly.pdbx_seq_one_letter_code
_entity_poly.pdbx_strand_id
1 'polypeptide(L)'
;DLTENRRFGVEYRYRTTAVYTDPMDIRPDAQQPTFDTGEEAPHIVFTPYLRALAHQLTDGITDPAEKAKRIYDYVTLNVRYHYQPAYFVQECLPDQCARNRRGDCGIMALTFITLCRLVGIPAQWQSGLSVSLTGVGCHDWAMFYIAPKGWMYADCSFGASMARQGDEKMRRHYFGSLDTGRM
;
A
#
# COMPACT_ATOMS: atom_id res chain seq x y z
N ASP A 1 36.59 -15.39 -2.18
CA ASP A 1 37.45 -14.55 -1.36
C ASP A 1 36.81 -13.16 -1.24
N LEU A 2 36.36 -12.79 -0.03
CA LEU A 2 35.68 -11.51 0.24
C LEU A 2 36.64 -10.39 0.67
N THR A 3 37.93 -10.62 0.48
CA THR A 3 38.98 -9.66 0.90
C THR A 3 39.23 -8.52 -0.10
N GLU A 4 38.67 -8.59 -1.32
CA GLU A 4 38.75 -7.51 -2.29
C GLU A 4 37.45 -6.70 -2.31
N ASN A 5 37.58 -5.36 -2.25
CA ASN A 5 36.48 -4.42 -2.45
C ASN A 5 35.98 -4.51 -3.91
N ARG A 6 35.07 -5.44 -4.18
CA ARG A 6 34.42 -5.58 -5.49
C ARG A 6 33.20 -4.65 -5.54
N ARG A 7 33.21 -3.77 -6.52
CA ARG A 7 32.04 -2.95 -6.83
C ARG A 7 31.28 -3.62 -7.95
N PHE A 8 29.98 -3.83 -7.72
CA PHE A 8 29.04 -4.24 -8.75
C PHE A 8 28.19 -3.02 -9.11
N GLY A 9 27.99 -2.79 -10.41
CA GLY A 9 27.13 -1.75 -10.92
C GLY A 9 26.11 -2.37 -11.87
N VAL A 10 24.90 -1.87 -11.83
CA VAL A 10 23.86 -2.20 -12.79
C VAL A 10 23.32 -0.89 -13.34
N GLU A 11 23.26 -0.79 -14.65
CA GLU A 11 22.70 0.35 -15.34
C GLU A 11 21.35 -0.06 -15.94
N TYR A 12 20.32 0.73 -15.69
CA TYR A 12 18.98 0.54 -16.25
C TYR A 12 18.60 1.72 -17.14
N ARG A 13 17.98 1.40 -18.26
CA ARG A 13 17.27 2.39 -19.05
C ARG A 13 15.78 2.00 -19.06
N TYR A 14 14.95 2.85 -18.52
CA TYR A 14 13.52 2.58 -18.42
C TYR A 14 12.71 3.79 -18.90
N ARG A 15 11.46 3.52 -19.23
CA ARG A 15 10.46 4.53 -19.55
C ARG A 15 9.24 4.26 -18.70
N THR A 16 8.84 5.25 -17.93
CA THR A 16 7.58 5.20 -17.16
C THR A 16 6.51 6.00 -17.87
N THR A 17 5.27 5.54 -17.72
CA THR A 17 4.09 6.27 -18.19
C THR A 17 3.12 6.36 -17.03
N ALA A 18 2.70 7.56 -16.68
CA ALA A 18 1.67 7.75 -15.67
C ALA A 18 0.35 7.15 -16.17
N VAL A 19 -0.26 6.31 -15.34
CA VAL A 19 -1.60 5.79 -15.58
C VAL A 19 -2.49 6.33 -14.46
N TYR A 20 -3.46 7.13 -14.85
CA TYR A 20 -4.46 7.61 -13.90
C TYR A 20 -5.66 6.67 -13.86
N THR A 21 -6.02 6.25 -12.67
CA THR A 21 -7.24 5.48 -12.40
C THR A 21 -7.86 6.00 -11.11
N ASP A 22 -9.11 6.41 -11.17
CA ASP A 22 -9.89 6.65 -9.96
C ASP A 22 -10.72 5.39 -9.68
N PRO A 23 -10.46 4.68 -8.58
CA PRO A 23 -11.24 3.51 -8.21
C PRO A 23 -12.72 3.82 -7.94
N MET A 24 -13.05 5.05 -7.61
CA MET A 24 -14.43 5.48 -7.34
C MET A 24 -15.27 5.65 -8.62
N ASP A 25 -14.62 5.73 -9.79
CA ASP A 25 -15.30 5.76 -11.09
C ASP A 25 -15.63 4.36 -11.63
N ILE A 26 -15.21 3.30 -10.91
CA ILE A 26 -15.44 1.92 -11.30
C ILE A 26 -16.82 1.48 -10.81
N ARG A 27 -17.54 0.77 -11.67
CA ARG A 27 -18.69 -0.02 -11.27
C ARG A 27 -18.24 -1.47 -11.04
N PRO A 28 -18.03 -1.88 -9.78
CA PRO A 28 -17.52 -3.21 -9.50
C PRO A 28 -18.49 -4.31 -9.92
N ASP A 29 -17.93 -5.45 -10.33
CA ASP A 29 -18.71 -6.67 -10.54
C ASP A 29 -19.29 -7.17 -9.21
N ALA A 30 -20.47 -7.77 -9.28
CA ALA A 30 -21.14 -8.35 -8.10
C ALA A 30 -20.31 -9.47 -7.46
N GLN A 31 -19.54 -10.19 -8.27
CA GLN A 31 -18.63 -11.24 -7.80
C GLN A 31 -17.19 -10.79 -7.96
N GLN A 32 -16.48 -10.66 -6.85
CA GLN A 32 -15.06 -10.36 -6.82
C GLN A 32 -14.23 -11.64 -6.68
N PRO A 33 -13.00 -11.68 -7.24
CA PRO A 33 -12.12 -12.84 -7.09
C PRO A 33 -11.61 -12.99 -5.65
N THR A 34 -11.13 -14.19 -5.31
CA THR A 34 -10.65 -14.55 -3.98
C THR A 34 -9.16 -14.89 -3.91
N PHE A 35 -8.41 -14.72 -4.99
CA PHE A 35 -6.95 -14.87 -4.94
C PHE A 35 -6.34 -13.74 -4.07
N ASP A 36 -5.17 -13.95 -3.52
CA ASP A 36 -4.43 -12.97 -2.69
C ASP A 36 -5.27 -12.28 -1.60
N THR A 37 -6.18 -13.04 -0.98
CA THR A 37 -7.01 -12.60 0.15
C THR A 37 -6.68 -13.35 1.45
N GLY A 38 -5.69 -14.24 1.43
CA GLY A 38 -5.25 -15.01 2.59
C GLY A 38 -4.18 -14.33 3.44
N GLU A 39 -3.88 -14.96 4.58
CA GLU A 39 -2.72 -14.59 5.41
C GLU A 39 -1.41 -14.95 4.72
N GLU A 40 -0.35 -14.22 5.06
CA GLU A 40 1.02 -14.45 4.60
C GLU A 40 1.98 -14.04 5.72
N ALA A 41 2.27 -15.02 6.59
CA ALA A 41 3.17 -14.83 7.72
C ALA A 41 4.60 -14.50 7.25
N PRO A 42 5.39 -13.75 8.04
CA PRO A 42 5.10 -13.30 9.40
C PRO A 42 4.34 -11.97 9.50
N HIS A 43 4.10 -11.26 8.39
CA HIS A 43 3.61 -9.89 8.43
C HIS A 43 2.11 -9.79 8.16
N ILE A 44 1.59 -10.44 7.11
CA ILE A 44 0.16 -10.40 6.80
C ILE A 44 -0.56 -11.46 7.64
N VAL A 45 -0.89 -11.08 8.87
CA VAL A 45 -1.56 -11.95 9.85
C VAL A 45 -2.86 -11.28 10.31
N PHE A 46 -3.94 -12.04 10.32
CA PHE A 46 -5.28 -11.55 10.64
C PHE A 46 -5.56 -11.58 12.14
N THR A 47 -4.89 -10.71 12.88
CA THR A 47 -5.07 -10.61 14.33
C THR A 47 -6.52 -10.22 14.70
N PRO A 48 -6.98 -10.55 15.93
CA PRO A 48 -8.29 -10.11 16.39
C PRO A 48 -8.49 -8.59 16.31
N TYR A 49 -7.43 -7.82 16.56
CA TYR A 49 -7.48 -6.37 16.49
C TYR A 49 -7.68 -5.88 15.04
N LEU A 50 -6.91 -6.42 14.08
CA LEU A 50 -7.06 -6.04 12.67
C LEU A 50 -8.40 -6.47 12.09
N ARG A 51 -8.95 -7.64 12.52
CA ARG A 51 -10.30 -8.05 12.14
C ARG A 51 -11.36 -7.05 12.64
N ALA A 52 -11.27 -6.65 13.90
CA ALA A 52 -12.20 -5.66 14.48
C ALA A 52 -12.07 -4.30 13.78
N LEU A 53 -10.84 -3.86 13.49
CA LEU A 53 -10.59 -2.61 12.78
C LEU A 53 -11.14 -2.65 11.35
N ALA A 54 -10.89 -3.73 10.59
CA ALA A 54 -11.41 -3.89 9.24
C ALA A 54 -12.94 -3.83 9.22
N HIS A 55 -13.59 -4.54 10.16
CA HIS A 55 -15.04 -4.48 10.33
C HIS A 55 -15.51 -3.05 10.64
N GLN A 56 -14.89 -2.38 11.59
CA GLN A 56 -15.24 -0.99 11.96
C GLN A 56 -15.15 -0.02 10.78
N LEU A 57 -14.12 -0.18 9.94
CA LEU A 57 -13.90 0.69 8.79
C LEU A 57 -14.87 0.46 7.64
N THR A 58 -15.41 -0.76 7.53
CA THR A 58 -16.17 -1.18 6.34
C THR A 58 -17.59 -1.68 6.67
N ASP A 59 -18.05 -1.49 7.91
CA ASP A 59 -19.39 -1.89 8.33
C ASP A 59 -20.48 -1.23 7.49
N GLY A 60 -21.43 -2.05 7.02
CA GLY A 60 -22.50 -1.61 6.14
C GLY A 60 -22.10 -1.28 4.70
N ILE A 61 -20.81 -1.37 4.33
CA ILE A 61 -20.34 -1.10 2.99
C ILE A 61 -20.27 -2.39 2.19
N THR A 62 -20.94 -2.43 1.05
CA THR A 62 -20.91 -3.59 0.13
C THR A 62 -19.94 -3.37 -1.05
N ASP A 63 -19.76 -2.14 -1.50
CA ASP A 63 -18.90 -1.77 -2.61
C ASP A 63 -17.41 -1.97 -2.26
N PRO A 64 -16.65 -2.82 -3.00
CA PRO A 64 -15.25 -3.07 -2.73
C PRO A 64 -14.35 -1.84 -2.93
N ALA A 65 -14.69 -0.92 -3.85
CA ALA A 65 -13.93 0.29 -4.06
C ALA A 65 -14.07 1.24 -2.85
N GLU A 66 -15.28 1.39 -2.34
CA GLU A 66 -15.52 2.18 -1.12
C GLU A 66 -14.85 1.54 0.11
N LYS A 67 -14.86 0.21 0.25
CA LYS A 67 -14.11 -0.47 1.33
C LYS A 67 -12.62 -0.16 1.25
N ALA A 68 -12.02 -0.32 0.07
CA ALA A 68 -10.60 -0.01 -0.15
C ALA A 68 -10.31 1.46 0.14
N LYS A 69 -11.19 2.37 -0.27
CA LYS A 69 -11.09 3.81 0.00
C LYS A 69 -11.09 4.11 1.51
N ARG A 70 -12.00 3.51 2.28
CA ARG A 70 -12.04 3.68 3.75
C ARG A 70 -10.76 3.20 4.42
N ILE A 71 -10.22 2.08 3.96
CA ILE A 71 -8.95 1.55 4.45
C ILE A 71 -7.79 2.49 4.09
N TYR A 72 -7.74 2.97 2.84
CA TYR A 72 -6.75 3.95 2.40
C TYR A 72 -6.80 5.25 3.20
N ASP A 73 -8.00 5.78 3.42
CA ASP A 73 -8.22 6.99 4.22
C ASP A 73 -7.76 6.76 5.66
N TYR A 74 -8.08 5.61 6.25
CA TYR A 74 -7.60 5.28 7.59
C TYR A 74 -6.06 5.33 7.67
N VAL A 75 -5.37 4.65 6.76
CA VAL A 75 -3.90 4.62 6.78
C VAL A 75 -3.32 6.00 6.54
N THR A 76 -3.78 6.71 5.51
CA THR A 76 -3.18 7.99 5.10
C THR A 76 -3.45 9.14 6.08
N LEU A 77 -4.56 9.11 6.79
CA LEU A 77 -4.95 10.19 7.71
C LEU A 77 -4.51 9.92 9.15
N ASN A 78 -4.30 8.66 9.54
CA ASN A 78 -4.03 8.31 10.94
C ASN A 78 -2.60 7.80 11.19
N VAL A 79 -1.89 7.31 10.16
CA VAL A 79 -0.54 6.78 10.34
C VAL A 79 0.50 7.86 10.01
N ARG A 80 1.47 8.05 10.91
CA ARG A 80 2.62 8.92 10.67
C ARG A 80 3.80 8.12 10.13
N TYR A 81 4.48 8.68 9.14
CA TYR A 81 5.71 8.07 8.64
C TYR A 81 6.77 7.98 9.74
N HIS A 82 7.32 6.79 9.89
CA HIS A 82 8.39 6.50 10.84
C HIS A 82 9.23 5.35 10.29
N TYR A 83 10.48 5.64 9.96
CA TYR A 83 11.40 4.65 9.39
C TYR A 83 11.62 3.47 10.35
N GLN A 84 11.59 2.26 9.80
CA GLN A 84 11.77 1.00 10.52
C GLN A 84 12.83 0.15 9.85
N PRO A 85 14.03 -0.03 10.44
CA PRO A 85 15.17 -0.58 9.72
C PRO A 85 15.16 -2.11 9.56
N ALA A 86 14.43 -2.87 10.38
CA ALA A 86 14.62 -4.31 10.45
C ALA A 86 13.29 -5.06 10.53
N TYR A 87 12.64 -5.27 9.40
CA TYR A 87 11.37 -6.01 9.32
C TYR A 87 11.51 -7.46 9.76
N PHE A 88 12.63 -8.11 9.44
CA PHE A 88 12.84 -9.54 9.68
C PHE A 88 12.91 -9.93 11.17
N VAL A 89 13.07 -8.96 12.07
CA VAL A 89 13.05 -9.21 13.54
C VAL A 89 11.70 -8.92 14.18
N GLN A 90 10.68 -8.58 13.36
CA GLN A 90 9.36 -8.20 13.84
C GLN A 90 8.29 -9.06 13.17
N GLU A 91 7.22 -9.27 13.89
CA GLU A 91 6.03 -9.98 13.39
C GLU A 91 4.83 -9.06 13.41
N CYS A 92 3.82 -9.39 12.61
CA CYS A 92 2.55 -8.68 12.58
C CYS A 92 2.72 -7.14 12.47
N LEU A 93 3.61 -6.68 11.59
CA LEU A 93 3.87 -5.24 11.38
C LEU A 93 2.58 -4.42 11.16
N PRO A 94 1.56 -4.90 10.42
CA PRO A 94 0.28 -4.21 10.29
C PRO A 94 -0.47 -3.99 11.61
N ASP A 95 -0.43 -4.96 12.53
CA ASP A 95 -1.08 -4.82 13.84
C ASP A 95 -0.38 -3.75 14.67
N GLN A 96 0.96 -3.79 14.71
CA GLN A 96 1.77 -2.79 15.40
C GLN A 96 1.54 -1.39 14.80
N CYS A 97 1.52 -1.28 13.47
CA CYS A 97 1.26 -0.01 12.78
C CYS A 97 -0.11 0.56 13.14
N ALA A 98 -1.15 -0.25 13.06
CA ALA A 98 -2.51 0.18 13.32
C ALA A 98 -2.71 0.63 14.78
N ARG A 99 -2.07 -0.05 15.75
CA ARG A 99 -2.11 0.35 17.17
C ARG A 99 -1.31 1.60 17.48
N ASN A 100 -0.09 1.66 16.95
CA ASN A 100 0.87 2.72 17.28
C ASN A 100 0.75 3.93 16.36
N ARG A 101 0.01 3.80 15.24
CA ARG A 101 -0.17 4.83 14.20
C ARG A 101 1.15 5.33 13.63
N ARG A 102 2.11 4.41 13.44
CA ARG A 102 3.45 4.68 12.91
C ARG A 102 3.89 3.57 11.98
N GLY A 103 4.54 3.92 10.87
CA GLY A 103 5.11 2.99 9.93
C GLY A 103 5.82 3.74 8.80
N ASP A 104 6.77 3.08 8.17
CA ASP A 104 7.36 3.56 6.92
C ASP A 104 6.52 3.13 5.71
N CYS A 105 7.05 3.31 4.49
CA CYS A 105 6.32 3.02 3.26
C CYS A 105 5.85 1.56 3.20
N GLY A 106 6.74 0.61 3.49
CA GLY A 106 6.42 -0.82 3.44
C GLY A 106 5.41 -1.23 4.53
N ILE A 107 5.56 -0.73 5.75
CA ILE A 107 4.62 -1.02 6.86
C ILE A 107 3.23 -0.43 6.57
N MET A 108 3.16 0.78 6.02
CA MET A 108 1.90 1.38 5.63
C MET A 108 1.24 0.60 4.48
N ALA A 109 2.03 0.15 3.50
CA ALA A 109 1.56 -0.71 2.41
C ALA A 109 1.04 -2.05 2.96
N LEU A 110 1.80 -2.73 3.81
CA LEU A 110 1.38 -4.00 4.45
C LEU A 110 0.10 -3.84 5.28
N THR A 111 -0.06 -2.69 5.96
CA THR A 111 -1.29 -2.40 6.73
C THR A 111 -2.51 -2.28 5.82
N PHE A 112 -2.38 -1.55 4.72
CA PHE A 112 -3.42 -1.44 3.70
C PHE A 112 -3.75 -2.82 3.11
N ILE A 113 -2.74 -3.59 2.71
CA ILE A 113 -2.90 -4.94 2.13
C ILE A 113 -3.63 -5.86 3.09
N THR A 114 -3.21 -5.91 4.36
CA THR A 114 -3.81 -6.80 5.36
C THR A 114 -5.28 -6.45 5.60
N LEU A 115 -5.62 -5.18 5.72
CA LEU A 115 -7.00 -4.74 5.89
C LEU A 115 -7.84 -4.99 4.64
N CYS A 116 -7.30 -4.81 3.43
CA CYS A 116 -7.98 -5.16 2.18
C CYS A 116 -8.27 -6.66 2.09
N ARG A 117 -7.28 -7.51 2.36
CA ARG A 117 -7.45 -8.96 2.36
C ARG A 117 -8.50 -9.43 3.37
N LEU A 118 -8.54 -8.83 4.55
CA LEU A 118 -9.55 -9.12 5.59
C LEU A 118 -10.99 -8.86 5.13
N VAL A 119 -11.20 -7.93 4.21
CA VAL A 119 -12.53 -7.60 3.67
C VAL A 119 -12.79 -8.20 2.29
N GLY A 120 -11.93 -9.15 1.87
CA GLY A 120 -12.09 -9.91 0.63
C GLY A 120 -11.61 -9.17 -0.62
N ILE A 121 -10.76 -8.15 -0.49
CA ILE A 121 -10.16 -7.45 -1.63
C ILE A 121 -8.75 -8.00 -1.84
N PRO A 122 -8.44 -8.60 -3.01
CA PRO A 122 -7.10 -9.04 -3.33
C PRO A 122 -6.10 -7.90 -3.28
N ALA A 123 -4.98 -8.10 -2.60
CA ALA A 123 -3.96 -7.07 -2.47
C ALA A 123 -2.56 -7.67 -2.35
N GLN A 124 -1.57 -7.00 -2.95
CA GLN A 124 -0.18 -7.44 -3.04
C GLN A 124 0.77 -6.29 -2.71
N TRP A 125 1.98 -6.64 -2.26
CA TRP A 125 3.07 -5.70 -2.02
C TRP A 125 3.91 -5.51 -3.28
N GLN A 126 4.30 -4.27 -3.54
CA GLN A 126 5.34 -3.94 -4.51
C GLN A 126 6.47 -3.18 -3.84
N SER A 127 7.69 -3.57 -4.20
CA SER A 127 8.92 -2.89 -3.80
C SER A 127 9.67 -2.45 -5.04
N GLY A 128 10.24 -1.26 -5.00
CA GLY A 128 10.96 -0.69 -6.12
C GLY A 128 11.73 0.57 -5.75
N LEU A 129 11.81 1.49 -6.68
CA LEU A 129 12.50 2.76 -6.49
C LEU A 129 11.54 3.95 -6.64
N SER A 130 11.72 4.94 -5.79
CA SER A 130 11.21 6.28 -6.00
C SER A 130 12.32 7.15 -6.59
N VAL A 131 12.07 7.67 -7.78
CA VAL A 131 13.02 8.49 -8.53
C VAL A 131 12.49 9.91 -8.61
N SER A 132 13.30 10.88 -8.22
CA SER A 132 13.00 12.30 -8.30
C SER A 132 14.19 13.08 -8.85
N LEU A 133 14.01 14.37 -9.11
CA LEU A 133 15.09 15.25 -9.53
C LEU A 133 16.19 15.40 -8.48
N THR A 134 15.89 15.12 -7.21
CA THR A 134 16.82 15.29 -6.08
C THR A 134 17.44 13.99 -5.59
N GLY A 135 16.99 12.83 -6.09
CA GLY A 135 17.56 11.55 -5.69
C GLY A 135 16.72 10.34 -6.04
N VAL A 136 17.29 9.20 -5.71
CA VAL A 136 16.68 7.88 -5.86
C VAL A 136 16.71 7.18 -4.51
N GLY A 137 15.62 6.56 -4.12
CA GLY A 137 15.53 5.77 -2.89
C GLY A 137 14.66 4.54 -3.05
N CYS A 138 14.89 3.53 -2.20
CA CYS A 138 13.98 2.39 -2.11
C CYS A 138 12.61 2.86 -1.66
N HIS A 139 11.56 2.25 -2.22
CA HIS A 139 10.20 2.61 -1.91
C HIS A 139 9.25 1.44 -2.09
N ASP A 140 8.25 1.37 -1.22
CA ASP A 140 7.23 0.33 -1.21
C ASP A 140 5.83 0.92 -1.32
N TRP A 141 4.96 0.23 -2.05
CA TRP A 141 3.54 0.55 -2.20
C TRP A 141 2.71 -0.71 -2.32
N ALA A 142 1.40 -0.56 -2.31
CA ALA A 142 0.48 -1.67 -2.47
C ALA A 142 -0.14 -1.68 -3.87
N MET A 143 -0.56 -2.88 -4.31
CA MET A 143 -1.57 -3.07 -5.34
C MET A 143 -2.81 -3.69 -4.72
N PHE A 144 -3.99 -3.38 -5.29
CA PHE A 144 -5.25 -4.00 -4.96
C PHE A 144 -6.08 -4.23 -6.20
N TYR A 145 -6.94 -5.23 -6.17
CA TYR A 145 -7.70 -5.67 -7.34
C TYR A 145 -9.19 -5.48 -7.14
N ILE A 146 -9.85 -4.90 -8.14
CA ILE A 146 -11.32 -4.81 -8.21
C ILE A 146 -11.76 -5.16 -9.62
N ALA A 147 -12.58 -6.22 -9.77
CA ALA A 147 -13.19 -6.56 -11.04
C ALA A 147 -14.30 -5.54 -11.40
N PRO A 148 -14.44 -5.17 -12.69
CA PRO A 148 -13.74 -5.68 -13.86
C PRO A 148 -12.43 -4.93 -14.18
N LYS A 149 -12.06 -3.91 -13.42
CA LYS A 149 -10.91 -3.04 -13.72
C LYS A 149 -9.57 -3.75 -13.66
N GLY A 150 -9.40 -4.64 -12.68
CA GLY A 150 -8.13 -5.31 -12.46
C GLY A 150 -7.27 -4.64 -11.37
N TRP A 151 -5.96 -4.82 -11.47
CA TRP A 151 -4.98 -4.27 -10.52
C TRP A 151 -4.86 -2.75 -10.61
N MET A 152 -4.87 -2.12 -9.45
CA MET A 152 -4.65 -0.70 -9.24
C MET A 152 -3.64 -0.50 -8.11
N TYR A 153 -3.14 0.72 -7.94
CA TYR A 153 -2.09 1.02 -6.99
C TYR A 153 -2.61 1.80 -5.77
N ALA A 154 -1.92 1.64 -4.65
CA ALA A 154 -2.13 2.46 -3.47
C ALA A 154 -0.79 2.80 -2.80
N ASP A 155 -0.34 4.05 -2.92
CA ASP A 155 0.83 4.55 -2.20
C ASP A 155 0.39 5.28 -0.93
N CYS A 156 0.28 4.54 0.16
CA CYS A 156 -0.22 5.08 1.42
C CYS A 156 0.74 6.10 2.05
N SER A 157 2.04 5.95 1.87
CA SER A 157 3.02 6.84 2.49
C SER A 157 3.09 8.20 1.79
N PHE A 158 3.07 8.22 0.46
CA PHE A 158 2.93 9.47 -0.30
C PHE A 158 1.55 10.09 -0.08
N GLY A 159 0.49 9.30 -0.08
CA GLY A 159 -0.84 9.77 0.29
C GLY A 159 -0.88 10.45 1.65
N ALA A 160 -0.25 9.84 2.67
CA ALA A 160 -0.14 10.44 4.00
C ALA A 160 0.72 11.71 4.03
N SER A 161 1.74 11.80 3.19
CA SER A 161 2.54 13.02 3.03
C SER A 161 1.70 14.15 2.44
N MET A 162 0.92 13.87 1.39
CA MET A 162 0.03 14.84 0.76
C MET A 162 -1.08 15.30 1.71
N ALA A 163 -1.66 14.38 2.48
CA ALA A 163 -2.65 14.73 3.51
C ALA A 163 -2.10 15.76 4.50
N ARG A 164 -0.86 15.58 4.97
CA ARG A 164 -0.21 16.53 5.91
C ARG A 164 0.10 17.89 5.29
N GLN A 165 0.27 17.94 3.96
CA GLN A 165 0.48 19.18 3.21
C GLN A 165 -0.83 19.86 2.82
N GLY A 166 -1.98 19.23 3.09
CA GLY A 166 -3.30 19.74 2.68
C GLY A 166 -3.61 19.53 1.20
N ASP A 167 -2.79 18.74 0.50
CA ASP A 167 -3.02 18.43 -0.92
C ASP A 167 -3.89 17.19 -1.08
N GLU A 168 -5.18 17.38 -0.93
CA GLU A 168 -6.19 16.32 -1.05
C GLU A 168 -6.26 15.76 -2.49
N LYS A 169 -5.99 16.58 -3.51
CA LYS A 169 -5.98 16.13 -4.89
C LYS A 169 -4.88 15.11 -5.12
N MET A 170 -3.66 15.40 -4.68
CA MET A 170 -2.55 14.46 -4.81
C MET A 170 -2.70 13.27 -3.86
N ARG A 171 -3.30 13.43 -2.69
CA ARG A 171 -3.63 12.30 -1.82
C ARG A 171 -4.55 11.30 -2.54
N ARG A 172 -5.58 11.80 -3.22
CA ARG A 172 -6.50 10.95 -4.02
C ARG A 172 -5.80 10.31 -5.22
N HIS A 173 -4.86 11.01 -5.85
CA HIS A 173 -4.08 10.46 -6.96
C HIS A 173 -3.37 9.16 -6.57
N TYR A 174 -2.82 9.08 -5.36
CA TYR A 174 -2.15 7.88 -4.86
C TYR A 174 -3.10 6.75 -4.40
N PHE A 175 -4.40 6.91 -4.60
CA PHE A 175 -5.40 5.86 -4.51
C PHE A 175 -5.90 5.51 -5.91
N GLY A 176 -5.38 4.44 -6.48
CA GLY A 176 -5.65 3.97 -7.84
C GLY A 176 -4.48 4.17 -8.80
N SER A 177 -3.61 5.16 -8.56
CA SER A 177 -2.57 5.58 -9.48
C SER A 177 -1.21 5.76 -8.82
N LEU A 178 -0.15 5.79 -9.64
CA LEU A 178 1.18 6.21 -9.26
C LEU A 178 1.67 7.31 -10.21
N ASP A 179 2.58 8.15 -9.72
CA ASP A 179 3.31 9.09 -10.58
C ASP A 179 4.42 8.39 -11.39
N THR A 180 5.06 9.13 -12.29
CA THR A 180 6.15 8.61 -13.14
C THR A 180 7.46 8.38 -12.40
N GLY A 181 7.54 8.72 -11.14
CA GLY A 181 8.73 8.54 -10.30
C GLY A 181 8.83 7.14 -9.67
N ARG A 182 7.96 6.18 -10.02
CA ARG A 182 8.02 4.79 -9.52
C ARG A 182 8.63 3.87 -10.56
N MET A 183 9.60 3.04 -10.11
CA MET A 183 10.26 2.04 -10.93
C MET A 183 10.35 0.70 -10.19
#